data_392609fbe52366c89f0131d8f6207713
#
_entry.id   392609fbe52366c89f0131d8f6207713
#
_cell.length_a   1.000
_cell.length_b   1.000
_cell.length_c   1.000
_cell.angle_alpha   90.00
_cell.angle_beta   90.00
_cell.angle_gamma   90.00
#
_symmetry.space_group_name_H-M   'P 1'
#
loop_
_entity.id
_entity.type
_entity.pdbx_description
1 polymer ?
#
loop_
_entity_poly.entity_id
_entity_poly.type
_entity_poly.pdbx_seq_one_letter_code
_entity_poly.pdbx_strand_id
1 'polypeptide(L)'
;AKFVTSASNGLNTSYEPGKTFDVYRSFLTANPDVQFIENVDIGAEHADRAIESLGMTGKVFTIGWNSSKGQLDAIEKGIQVAQLDQRWPDQAAFGAPACAQFLKNGVILPNTQTLKAVTKDGVAEARKELDATMQQK
;
A
#
# COMPACT_ATOMS: atom_id res chain seq x y z
N ALA A 1 -1.25 -10.85 20.14
CA ALA A 1 -0.71 -9.61 19.56
C ALA A 1 -1.11 -8.43 20.44
N LYS A 2 -0.18 -7.51 20.67
CA LYS A 2 -0.43 -6.25 21.36
C LYS A 2 -0.59 -5.16 20.30
N PHE A 3 -1.76 -4.51 20.28
CA PHE A 3 -1.97 -3.35 19.43
C PHE A 3 -1.47 -2.09 20.14
N VAL A 4 -0.61 -1.33 19.51
CA VAL A 4 -0.07 -0.06 20.03
C VAL A 4 -0.94 1.12 19.55
N THR A 5 -1.54 0.98 18.35
CA THR A 5 -2.54 1.90 17.81
C THR A 5 -3.80 1.13 17.41
N SER A 6 -4.93 1.81 17.30
CA SER A 6 -6.19 1.23 16.84
C SER A 6 -6.73 2.00 15.62
N ALA A 7 -7.75 1.46 14.96
CA ALA A 7 -8.41 2.13 13.84
C ALA A 7 -8.95 3.54 14.20
N SER A 8 -9.34 3.74 15.48
CA SER A 8 -9.78 5.05 15.98
C SER A 8 -8.63 5.94 16.46
N ASN A 9 -7.41 5.40 16.54
CA ASN A 9 -6.25 6.07 17.13
C ASN A 9 -4.97 5.79 16.34
N GLY A 10 -5.10 5.66 15.01
CA GLY A 10 -3.98 5.45 14.10
C GLY A 10 -3.02 6.64 14.08
N LEU A 11 -1.83 6.42 13.57
CA LEU A 11 -0.86 7.50 13.36
C LEU A 11 -1.39 8.46 12.28
N ASN A 12 -1.49 9.73 12.63
CA ASN A 12 -1.78 10.76 11.64
C ASN A 12 -0.51 11.09 10.86
N THR A 13 -0.36 10.47 9.71
CA THR A 13 0.85 10.58 8.89
C THR A 13 0.83 11.75 7.94
N SER A 14 -0.29 12.45 7.76
CA SER A 14 -0.49 13.43 6.68
C SER A 14 -0.04 12.88 5.29
N TYR A 15 -0.41 13.50 4.19
CA TYR A 15 0.05 13.04 2.86
C TYR A 15 1.35 13.73 2.40
N GLU A 16 2.07 14.40 3.32
CA GLU A 16 3.34 15.04 3.01
C GLU A 16 4.50 14.04 3.25
N PRO A 17 5.28 13.67 2.22
CA PRO A 17 6.29 12.61 2.31
C PRO A 17 7.29 12.76 3.46
N GLY A 18 7.82 13.97 3.68
CA GLY A 18 8.78 14.24 4.75
C GLY A 18 8.16 14.07 6.13
N LYS A 19 6.99 14.66 6.35
CA LYS A 19 6.27 14.54 7.63
C LYS A 19 5.86 13.11 7.92
N THR A 20 5.38 12.39 6.90
CA THR A 20 5.01 10.98 7.03
C THR A 20 6.20 10.14 7.48
N PHE A 21 7.36 10.32 6.85
CA PHE A 21 8.61 9.64 7.26
C PHE A 21 8.98 9.95 8.72
N ASP A 22 8.95 11.23 9.12
CA ASP A 22 9.31 11.64 10.47
C ASP A 22 8.34 11.10 11.54
N VAL A 23 7.06 11.01 11.23
CA VAL A 23 6.04 10.39 12.11
C VAL A 23 6.37 8.92 12.35
N TYR A 24 6.64 8.13 11.30
CA TYR A 24 7.02 6.73 11.46
C TYR A 24 8.35 6.55 12.19
N ARG A 25 9.34 7.35 11.86
CA ARG A 25 10.63 7.31 12.54
C ARG A 25 10.51 7.61 14.03
N SER A 26 9.77 8.65 14.40
CA SER A 26 9.53 9.03 15.79
C SER A 26 8.74 7.94 16.53
N PHE A 27 7.71 7.39 15.90
CA PHE A 27 6.89 6.32 16.47
C PHE A 27 7.72 5.05 16.73
N LEU A 28 8.51 4.59 15.77
CA LEU A 28 9.35 3.42 15.92
C LEU A 28 10.46 3.62 16.96
N THR A 29 11.00 4.82 17.06
CA THR A 29 11.99 5.16 18.12
C THR A 29 11.36 5.08 19.51
N ALA A 30 10.12 5.54 19.66
CA ALA A 30 9.39 5.50 20.93
C ALA A 30 8.82 4.11 21.26
N ASN A 31 8.68 3.22 20.27
CA ASN A 31 8.07 1.90 20.41
C ASN A 31 8.96 0.82 19.78
N PRO A 32 10.15 0.52 20.36
CA PRO A 32 11.12 -0.39 19.78
C PRO A 32 10.67 -1.87 19.74
N ASP A 33 9.60 -2.21 20.42
CA ASP A 33 8.98 -3.54 20.47
C ASP A 33 7.89 -3.76 19.40
N VAL A 34 7.59 -2.76 18.57
CA VAL A 34 6.70 -2.92 17.41
C VAL A 34 7.30 -3.90 16.42
N GLN A 35 6.49 -4.84 15.97
CA GLN A 35 6.89 -5.87 15.01
C GLN A 35 6.19 -5.76 13.66
N PHE A 36 5.04 -5.07 13.62
CA PHE A 36 4.22 -4.99 12.40
C PHE A 36 3.50 -3.66 12.29
N ILE A 37 3.47 -3.11 11.09
CA ILE A 37 2.74 -1.88 10.74
C ILE A 37 1.85 -2.17 9.53
N GLU A 38 0.55 -1.98 9.71
CA GLU A 38 -0.39 -1.91 8.60
C GLU A 38 -0.52 -0.46 8.14
N ASN A 39 -0.33 -0.25 6.86
CA ASN A 39 -0.50 1.05 6.24
C ASN A 39 -1.66 1.03 5.25
N VAL A 40 -2.52 2.00 5.38
CA VAL A 40 -3.50 2.32 4.34
C VAL A 40 -2.87 3.31 3.38
N ASP A 41 -2.90 2.98 2.08
CA ASP A 41 -2.40 3.86 1.02
C ASP A 41 -0.86 3.93 0.89
N ILE A 42 -0.36 4.95 0.18
CA ILE A 42 1.05 5.13 -0.18
C ILE A 42 1.98 5.40 1.02
N GLY A 43 1.43 5.59 2.21
CA GLY A 43 2.19 5.79 3.44
C GLY A 43 3.18 4.67 3.75
N ALA A 44 2.94 3.45 3.24
CA ALA A 44 3.79 2.29 3.45
C ALA A 44 5.25 2.54 3.04
N GLU A 45 5.50 3.17 1.90
CA GLU A 45 6.85 3.47 1.43
C GLU A 45 7.66 4.32 2.43
N HIS A 46 6.99 5.22 3.13
CA HIS A 46 7.64 6.06 4.15
C HIS A 46 7.91 5.30 5.45
N ALA A 47 7.02 4.37 5.82
CA ALA A 47 7.25 3.45 6.93
C ALA A 47 8.43 2.52 6.64
N ASP A 48 8.49 1.96 5.43
CA ASP A 48 9.58 1.08 4.99
C ASP A 48 10.93 1.80 5.05
N ARG A 49 11.00 3.05 4.57
CA ARG A 49 12.20 3.89 4.67
C ARG A 49 12.58 4.21 6.12
N ALA A 50 11.61 4.45 7.00
CA ALA A 50 11.87 4.69 8.41
C ALA A 50 12.46 3.44 9.09
N ILE A 51 11.91 2.26 8.80
CA ILE A 51 12.43 0.95 9.26
C ILE A 51 13.88 0.77 8.81
N GLU A 52 14.16 1.00 7.52
CA GLU A 52 15.51 0.89 6.96
C GLU A 52 16.49 1.87 7.63
N SER A 53 16.08 3.14 7.79
CA SER A 53 16.92 4.19 8.40
C SER A 53 17.27 3.93 9.86
N LEU A 54 16.44 3.20 10.59
CA LEU A 54 16.63 2.82 11.99
C LEU A 54 17.34 1.47 12.16
N GLY A 55 17.70 0.78 11.05
CA GLY A 55 18.31 -0.54 11.10
C GLY A 55 17.38 -1.62 11.67
N MET A 56 16.07 -1.46 11.48
CA MET A 56 15.05 -2.37 12.00
C MET A 56 14.58 -3.40 10.95
N THR A 57 15.23 -3.47 9.80
CA THR A 57 14.97 -4.48 8.76
C THR A 57 15.09 -5.89 9.35
N GLY A 58 14.10 -6.74 9.07
CA GLY A 58 13.99 -8.08 9.63
C GLY A 58 13.48 -8.17 11.08
N LYS A 59 13.18 -7.02 11.71
CA LYS A 59 12.56 -6.93 13.04
C LYS A 59 11.14 -6.36 12.97
N VAL A 60 10.95 -5.37 12.11
CA VAL A 60 9.64 -4.74 11.85
C VAL A 60 9.25 -5.00 10.41
N PHE A 61 8.02 -5.42 10.22
CA PHE A 61 7.46 -5.72 8.91
C PHE A 61 6.27 -4.82 8.62
N THR A 62 6.01 -4.58 7.33
CA THR A 62 4.87 -3.78 6.89
C THR A 62 3.97 -4.56 5.94
N ILE A 63 2.73 -4.13 5.84
CA ILE A 63 1.84 -4.38 4.71
C ILE A 63 1.36 -3.05 4.18
N GLY A 64 1.30 -2.91 2.87
CA GLY A 64 0.92 -1.66 2.21
C GLY A 64 -0.25 -1.85 1.25
N TRP A 65 -0.73 -0.74 0.73
CA TRP A 65 -1.76 -0.67 -0.29
C TRP A 65 -1.21 0.03 -1.52
N ASN A 66 -1.70 -0.37 -2.69
CA ASN A 66 -1.28 0.13 -4.00
C ASN A 66 0.16 -0.24 -4.37
N SER A 67 0.44 -0.21 -5.66
CA SER A 67 1.76 -0.55 -6.18
C SER A 67 2.57 0.71 -6.46
N SER A 68 3.71 0.84 -5.78
CA SER A 68 4.75 1.80 -6.14
C SER A 68 6.08 1.10 -6.31
N LYS A 69 7.02 1.72 -7.02
CA LYS A 69 8.37 1.17 -7.16
C LYS A 69 9.04 0.96 -5.80
N GLY A 70 8.90 1.93 -4.89
CA GLY A 70 9.47 1.86 -3.55
C GLY A 70 8.89 0.73 -2.70
N GLN A 71 7.59 0.47 -2.78
CA GLN A 71 6.96 -0.65 -2.09
C GLN A 71 7.41 -2.00 -2.67
N LEU A 72 7.54 -2.14 -3.99
CA LEU A 72 8.06 -3.36 -4.60
C LEU A 72 9.52 -3.61 -4.18
N ASP A 73 10.34 -2.57 -4.09
CA ASP A 73 11.71 -2.66 -3.57
C ASP A 73 11.73 -3.10 -2.09
N ALA A 74 10.80 -2.60 -1.27
CA ALA A 74 10.68 -2.97 0.13
C ALA A 74 10.28 -4.44 0.33
N ILE A 75 9.44 -4.99 -0.57
CA ILE A 75 9.11 -6.42 -0.59
C ILE A 75 10.36 -7.25 -0.91
N GLU A 76 11.13 -6.86 -1.92
CA GLU A 76 12.38 -7.55 -2.28
C GLU A 76 13.41 -7.53 -1.15
N LYS A 77 13.51 -6.41 -0.44
CA LYS A 77 14.38 -6.25 0.75
C LYS A 77 13.87 -7.01 1.99
N GLY A 78 12.64 -7.53 1.96
CA GLY A 78 12.03 -8.23 3.10
C GLY A 78 11.57 -7.31 4.24
N ILE A 79 11.35 -6.03 3.96
CA ILE A 79 10.74 -5.07 4.89
C ILE A 79 9.23 -5.19 4.81
N GLN A 80 8.68 -5.12 3.60
CA GLN A 80 7.26 -5.28 3.34
C GLN A 80 6.97 -6.75 3.02
N VAL A 81 6.01 -7.36 3.72
CA VAL A 81 5.66 -8.78 3.50
C VAL A 81 4.72 -8.97 2.31
N ALA A 82 3.87 -7.99 2.07
CA ALA A 82 2.96 -7.95 0.94
C ALA A 82 2.44 -6.53 0.72
N GLN A 83 1.91 -6.30 -0.47
CA GLN A 83 1.03 -5.16 -0.75
C GLN A 83 -0.29 -5.63 -1.32
N LEU A 84 -1.34 -4.88 -1.06
CA LEU A 84 -2.67 -5.08 -1.61
C LEU A 84 -2.88 -4.10 -2.76
N ASP A 85 -2.80 -4.61 -4.00
CA ASP A 85 -3.05 -3.82 -5.19
C ASP A 85 -4.55 -3.70 -5.41
N GLN A 86 -5.06 -2.48 -5.39
CA GLN A 86 -6.47 -2.15 -5.63
C GLN A 86 -6.85 -2.25 -7.11
N ARG A 87 -5.89 -2.44 -8.02
CA ARG A 87 -6.12 -2.55 -9.46
C ARG A 87 -6.92 -1.36 -10.02
N TRP A 88 -6.49 -0.16 -9.73
CA TRP A 88 -7.19 1.06 -10.13
C TRP A 88 -7.52 1.17 -11.63
N PRO A 89 -6.66 0.73 -12.58
CA PRO A 89 -7.02 0.71 -13.99
C PRO A 89 -8.27 -0.14 -14.27
N ASP A 90 -8.38 -1.30 -13.63
CA ASP A 90 -9.55 -2.19 -13.79
C ASP A 90 -10.80 -1.57 -13.16
N GLN A 91 -10.66 -0.92 -12.01
CA GLN A 91 -11.77 -0.20 -11.37
C GLN A 91 -12.25 0.95 -12.26
N ALA A 92 -11.35 1.71 -12.86
CA ALA A 92 -11.72 2.79 -13.79
C ALA A 92 -12.38 2.24 -15.06
N ALA A 93 -11.83 1.18 -15.64
CA ALA A 93 -12.39 0.51 -16.81
C ALA A 93 -13.79 -0.07 -16.55
N PHE A 94 -14.07 -0.51 -15.32
CA PHE A 94 -15.41 -0.96 -14.91
C PHE A 94 -16.34 0.21 -14.60
N GLY A 95 -15.88 1.23 -13.88
CA GLY A 95 -16.73 2.26 -13.30
C GLY A 95 -17.45 3.12 -14.35
N ALA A 96 -16.77 3.56 -15.39
CA ALA A 96 -17.36 4.42 -16.41
C ALA A 96 -18.46 3.70 -17.23
N PRO A 97 -18.25 2.49 -17.78
CA PRO A 97 -19.32 1.71 -18.43
C PRO A 97 -20.47 1.38 -17.48
N ALA A 98 -20.20 1.03 -16.22
CA ALA A 98 -21.24 0.73 -15.24
C ALA A 98 -22.12 1.94 -14.95
N CYS A 99 -21.53 3.13 -14.80
CA CYS A 99 -22.27 4.38 -14.64
C CYS A 99 -23.13 4.70 -15.89
N ALA A 100 -22.57 4.57 -17.09
CA ALA A 100 -23.30 4.79 -18.34
C ALA A 100 -24.51 3.83 -18.47
N GLN A 101 -24.34 2.58 -18.09
CA GLN A 101 -25.39 1.57 -18.11
C GLN A 101 -26.50 1.91 -17.11
N PHE A 102 -26.13 2.33 -15.90
CA PHE A 102 -27.11 2.77 -14.90
C PHE A 102 -27.91 3.99 -15.37
N LEU A 103 -27.25 5.00 -15.92
CA LEU A 103 -27.92 6.19 -16.44
C LEU A 103 -28.86 5.90 -17.62
N LYS A 104 -28.52 4.90 -18.43
CA LYS A 104 -29.32 4.52 -19.61
C LYS A 104 -30.58 3.75 -19.27
N ASN A 105 -30.54 2.84 -18.31
CA ASN A 105 -31.63 1.89 -18.07
C ASN A 105 -31.81 1.47 -16.60
N GLY A 106 -31.15 2.13 -15.65
CA GLY A 106 -31.24 1.84 -14.21
C GLY A 106 -30.59 0.52 -13.77
N VAL A 107 -29.84 -0.15 -14.64
CA VAL A 107 -29.20 -1.42 -14.30
C VAL A 107 -27.92 -1.19 -13.50
N ILE A 108 -27.83 -1.81 -12.32
CA ILE A 108 -26.61 -1.84 -11.49
C ILE A 108 -25.83 -3.09 -11.85
N LEU A 109 -24.64 -2.92 -12.44
CA LEU A 109 -23.74 -4.04 -12.73
C LEU A 109 -23.06 -4.51 -11.43
N PRO A 110 -22.94 -5.85 -11.23
CA PRO A 110 -22.23 -6.38 -10.09
C PRO A 110 -20.74 -6.00 -10.16
N ASN A 111 -20.20 -5.45 -9.07
CA ASN A 111 -18.76 -5.23 -8.98
C ASN A 111 -18.07 -6.54 -8.59
N THR A 112 -17.28 -7.07 -9.51
CA THR A 112 -16.49 -8.31 -9.35
C THR A 112 -15.00 -8.03 -9.19
N GLN A 113 -14.61 -6.76 -9.02
CA GLN A 113 -13.21 -6.39 -8.84
C GLN A 113 -12.69 -6.89 -7.49
N THR A 114 -11.54 -7.53 -7.50
CA THR A 114 -10.88 -8.07 -6.30
C THR A 114 -9.51 -7.43 -6.13
N LEU A 115 -9.07 -7.34 -4.88
CA LEU A 115 -7.68 -6.96 -4.56
C LEU A 115 -6.73 -8.05 -5.03
N LYS A 116 -5.54 -7.65 -5.49
CA LYS A 116 -4.44 -8.56 -5.81
C LYS A 116 -3.37 -8.43 -4.72
N ALA A 117 -3.12 -9.49 -3.98
CA ALA A 117 -1.98 -9.51 -3.07
C ALA A 117 -0.69 -9.73 -3.87
N VAL A 118 0.28 -8.85 -3.69
CA VAL A 118 1.62 -8.97 -4.28
C VAL A 118 2.59 -9.28 -3.15
N THR A 119 3.12 -10.49 -3.17
CA THR A 119 4.19 -10.98 -2.30
C THR A 119 5.50 -11.06 -3.07
N LYS A 120 6.57 -11.51 -2.43
CA LYS A 120 7.91 -11.58 -3.04
C LYS A 120 7.91 -12.30 -4.39
N ASP A 121 7.17 -13.39 -4.52
CA ASP A 121 7.11 -14.19 -5.76
C ASP A 121 6.39 -13.44 -6.91
N GLY A 122 5.51 -12.49 -6.57
CA GLY A 122 4.75 -11.69 -7.53
C GLY A 122 5.39 -10.37 -7.94
N VAL A 123 6.51 -9.95 -7.33
CA VAL A 123 7.10 -8.64 -7.56
C VAL A 123 7.50 -8.39 -9.01
N ALA A 124 8.10 -9.39 -9.67
CA ALA A 124 8.55 -9.24 -11.05
C ALA A 124 7.38 -8.95 -12.02
N GLU A 125 6.24 -9.59 -11.81
CA GLU A 125 5.03 -9.35 -12.61
C GLU A 125 4.43 -7.99 -12.28
N ALA A 126 4.31 -7.64 -11.00
CA ALA A 126 3.78 -6.35 -10.56
C ALA A 126 4.61 -5.17 -11.10
N ARG A 127 5.94 -5.31 -11.22
CA ARG A 127 6.80 -4.29 -11.86
C ARG A 127 6.45 -4.09 -13.33
N LYS A 128 6.24 -5.17 -14.09
CA LYS A 128 5.86 -5.09 -15.51
C LYS A 128 4.51 -4.38 -15.67
N GLU A 129 3.52 -4.75 -14.84
CA GLU A 129 2.20 -4.12 -14.83
C GLU A 129 2.30 -2.62 -14.52
N LEU A 130 3.10 -2.25 -13.50
CA LEU A 130 3.32 -0.87 -13.12
C LEU A 130 4.00 -0.05 -14.24
N ASP A 131 5.06 -0.59 -14.86
CA ASP A 131 5.77 0.08 -15.94
C ASP A 131 4.88 0.25 -17.18
N ALA A 132 4.07 -0.75 -17.53
CA ALA A 132 3.11 -0.66 -18.62
C ALA A 132 2.06 0.44 -18.39
N THR A 133 1.57 0.57 -17.16
CA THR A 133 0.62 1.64 -16.78
C THR A 133 1.25 3.03 -16.89
N MET A 134 2.54 3.17 -16.58
CA MET A 134 3.25 4.45 -16.65
C MET A 134 3.61 4.89 -18.08
N GLN A 135 3.67 3.95 -19.03
CA GLN A 135 3.96 4.25 -20.44
C GLN A 135 2.72 4.69 -21.24
N GLN A 136 1.52 4.54 -20.68
CA GLN A 136 0.26 4.92 -21.35
C GLN A 136 -0.12 6.41 -21.17
N LYS A 137 0.81 7.26 -20.71
CA LYS A 137 0.60 8.70 -20.49
C LYS A 137 1.07 9.51 -21.69
#